data_c1a8cca6248c55512a441967ddfee8d0
#
_entry.id   c1a8cca6248c55512a441967ddfee8d0
#
_cell.length_a   1.000
_cell.length_b   1.000
_cell.length_c   1.000
_cell.angle_alpha   90.00
_cell.angle_beta   90.00
_cell.angle_gamma   90.00
#
_symmetry.space_group_name_H-M   'P 1'
#
loop_
_entity.id
_entity.type
_entity.pdbx_description
1 polymer ?
#
loop_
_entity_poly.entity_id
_entity_poly.type
_entity_poly.pdbx_seq_one_letter_code
_entity_poly.pdbx_strand_id
1 'polypeptide(L)'
;MYKFPIGVMLNSFRTTIPDAIERAAALKLKGVQLHMARGEYAPENMTPARRRELLDMVRSNGMVISAVCGEQSLGFVHKDKNPELVERAKRILDMARDLDCTIVTTHIGVIPQDKTSERYNVMQEACYTLAEYADSVNAHFAIETGPEPAATLRGFLDDLGSTGVSVNLDPANLVMVTGDDPVQAVYTLKKYIVHTHAKDGKLLKKGDVEHLYATAAAEQYHGQFLQ
;
A
#
# COMPACT_ATOMS: atom_id res chain seq x y z
N MET A 1 -6.43 -9.74 25.37
CA MET A 1 -5.43 -10.01 24.31
C MET A 1 -6.19 -10.12 23.00
N TYR A 2 -5.77 -9.43 21.95
CA TYR A 2 -6.40 -9.52 20.63
C TYR A 2 -6.25 -10.93 20.06
N LYS A 3 -7.26 -11.38 19.31
CA LYS A 3 -7.26 -12.71 18.65
C LYS A 3 -6.40 -12.78 17.38
N PHE A 4 -5.81 -11.65 16.96
CA PHE A 4 -4.99 -11.49 15.77
C PHE A 4 -3.71 -10.69 16.10
N PRO A 5 -2.62 -10.88 15.34
CA PRO A 5 -1.40 -10.11 15.53
C PRO A 5 -1.63 -8.65 15.12
N ILE A 6 -1.01 -7.73 15.86
CA ILE A 6 -1.02 -6.29 15.57
C ILE A 6 0.40 -5.88 15.21
N GLY A 7 0.51 -5.09 14.14
CA GLY A 7 1.72 -4.42 13.70
C GLY A 7 1.62 -2.90 13.78
N VAL A 8 2.69 -2.23 13.38
CA VAL A 8 2.76 -0.77 13.33
C VAL A 8 3.55 -0.30 12.10
N MET A 9 3.16 0.84 11.55
CA MET A 9 3.98 1.57 10.59
C MET A 9 5.13 2.26 11.33
N LEU A 10 6.37 1.82 11.10
CA LEU A 10 7.55 2.33 11.84
C LEU A 10 7.73 3.85 11.70
N ASN A 11 7.39 4.41 10.54
CA ASN A 11 7.45 5.84 10.30
C ASN A 11 6.55 6.67 11.27
N SER A 12 5.52 6.07 11.85
CA SER A 12 4.64 6.72 12.84
C SER A 12 5.36 7.09 14.14
N PHE A 13 6.48 6.43 14.45
CA PHE A 13 7.29 6.78 15.63
C PHE A 13 8.11 8.05 15.44
N ARG A 14 8.26 8.57 14.23
CA ARG A 14 9.02 9.79 13.90
C ARG A 14 10.45 9.78 14.46
N THR A 15 11.12 8.65 14.35
CA THR A 15 12.50 8.42 14.81
C THR A 15 13.24 7.55 13.78
N THR A 16 14.46 7.15 14.06
CA THR A 16 15.20 6.21 13.19
C THR A 16 14.50 4.85 13.14
N ILE A 17 14.72 4.09 12.08
CA ILE A 17 14.10 2.75 11.95
C ILE A 17 14.58 1.80 13.04
N PRO A 18 15.87 1.74 13.43
CA PRO A 18 16.30 0.96 14.57
C PRO A 18 15.56 1.31 15.88
N ASP A 19 15.48 2.59 16.25
CA ASP A 19 14.76 3.02 17.46
C ASP A 19 13.26 2.70 17.37
N ALA A 20 12.67 2.83 16.18
CA ALA A 20 11.26 2.50 15.95
C ALA A 20 10.99 0.99 16.16
N ILE A 21 11.91 0.12 15.70
CA ILE A 21 11.84 -1.32 15.92
C ILE A 21 11.89 -1.67 17.41
N GLU A 22 12.81 -1.05 18.16
CA GLU A 22 12.90 -1.24 19.61
C GLU A 22 11.63 -0.80 20.33
N ARG A 23 11.06 0.36 19.96
CA ARG A 23 9.79 0.85 20.52
C ARG A 23 8.62 -0.07 20.17
N ALA A 24 8.57 -0.59 18.96
CA ALA A 24 7.55 -1.56 18.55
C ALA A 24 7.65 -2.86 19.38
N ALA A 25 8.86 -3.35 19.61
CA ALA A 25 9.11 -4.52 20.44
C ALA A 25 8.70 -4.28 21.90
N ALA A 26 9.02 -3.11 22.48
CA ALA A 26 8.60 -2.74 23.82
C ALA A 26 7.08 -2.71 24.00
N LEU A 27 6.33 -2.34 22.93
CA LEU A 27 4.88 -2.41 22.87
C LEU A 27 4.34 -3.83 22.60
N LYS A 28 5.22 -4.84 22.50
CA LYS A 28 4.87 -6.26 22.23
C LYS A 28 4.11 -6.46 20.90
N LEU A 29 4.37 -5.61 19.92
CA LEU A 29 3.82 -5.74 18.58
C LEU A 29 4.41 -6.97 17.87
N LYS A 30 3.69 -7.49 16.88
CA LYS A 30 4.07 -8.72 16.16
C LYS A 30 4.52 -8.47 14.74
N GLY A 31 4.21 -7.31 14.18
CA GLY A 31 4.60 -6.95 12.84
C GLY A 31 4.98 -5.49 12.70
N VAL A 32 5.74 -5.20 11.66
CA VAL A 32 6.10 -3.84 11.28
C VAL A 32 5.84 -3.63 9.79
N GLN A 33 5.47 -2.40 9.42
CA GLN A 33 5.41 -1.93 8.05
C GLN A 33 6.39 -0.77 7.89
N LEU A 34 7.12 -0.76 6.77
CA LEU A 34 8.10 0.27 6.45
C LEU A 34 7.79 0.92 5.11
N HIS A 35 8.07 2.22 5.02
CA HIS A 35 8.07 2.93 3.74
C HIS A 35 9.40 2.69 3.02
N MET A 36 9.36 2.04 1.85
CA MET A 36 10.55 1.60 1.14
C MET A 36 10.61 2.08 -0.33
N ALA A 37 9.78 3.05 -0.69
CA ALA A 37 9.82 3.63 -2.04
C ALA A 37 10.77 4.84 -2.15
N ARG A 38 11.34 5.34 -1.04
CA ARG A 38 12.15 6.57 -1.02
C ARG A 38 13.25 6.55 0.04
N GLY A 39 14.21 7.46 -0.13
CA GLY A 39 15.28 7.67 0.84
C GLY A 39 16.22 6.47 0.97
N GLU A 40 16.79 6.29 2.14
CA GLU A 40 17.79 5.25 2.39
C GLU A 40 17.27 3.81 2.28
N TYR A 41 15.95 3.61 2.39
CA TYR A 41 15.28 2.31 2.26
C TYR A 41 14.70 2.07 0.86
N ALA A 42 14.94 2.96 -0.11
CA ALA A 42 14.53 2.75 -1.49
C ALA A 42 15.27 1.57 -2.14
N PRO A 43 14.70 0.88 -3.13
CA PRO A 43 15.29 -0.31 -3.75
C PRO A 43 16.74 -0.09 -4.23
N GLU A 44 17.02 1.09 -4.77
CA GLU A 44 18.35 1.50 -5.25
C GLU A 44 19.41 1.62 -4.15
N ASN A 45 19.00 1.84 -2.90
CA ASN A 45 19.88 2.04 -1.76
C ASN A 45 19.97 0.81 -0.84
N MET A 46 19.06 -0.16 -1.02
CA MET A 46 18.96 -1.38 -0.22
C MET A 46 19.73 -2.53 -0.89
N THR A 47 21.04 -2.58 -0.63
CA THR A 47 21.86 -3.72 -1.05
C THR A 47 21.38 -5.03 -0.38
N PRO A 48 21.72 -6.22 -0.93
CA PRO A 48 21.36 -7.49 -0.29
C PRO A 48 21.86 -7.62 1.16
N ALA A 49 23.00 -7.01 1.50
CA ALA A 49 23.51 -6.98 2.87
C ALA A 49 22.61 -6.14 3.79
N ARG A 50 22.21 -4.95 3.37
CA ARG A 50 21.30 -4.07 4.13
C ARG A 50 19.90 -4.68 4.30
N ARG A 51 19.41 -5.42 3.29
CA ARG A 51 18.13 -6.15 3.40
C ARG A 51 18.22 -7.22 4.49
N ARG A 52 19.29 -8.01 4.52
CA ARG A 52 19.53 -9.01 5.58
C ARG A 52 19.63 -8.37 6.95
N GLU A 53 20.43 -7.31 7.10
CA GLU A 53 20.60 -6.59 8.36
C GLU A 53 19.26 -6.09 8.91
N LEU A 54 18.43 -5.47 8.07
CA LEU A 54 17.09 -5.01 8.46
C LEU A 54 16.19 -6.18 8.87
N LEU A 55 16.17 -7.26 8.11
CA LEU A 55 15.37 -8.44 8.40
C LEU A 55 15.80 -9.08 9.74
N ASP A 56 17.11 -9.22 9.96
CA ASP A 56 17.67 -9.77 11.20
C ASP A 56 17.34 -8.88 12.40
N MET A 57 17.40 -7.56 12.23
CA MET A 57 17.02 -6.59 13.27
C MET A 57 15.54 -6.75 13.67
N VAL A 58 14.63 -6.88 12.73
CA VAL A 58 13.20 -7.08 13.01
C VAL A 58 12.97 -8.44 13.68
N ARG A 59 13.59 -9.51 13.15
CA ARG A 59 13.44 -10.87 13.69
C ARG A 59 14.01 -11.05 15.08
N SER A 60 15.18 -10.47 15.38
CA SER A 60 15.80 -10.52 16.71
C SER A 60 14.94 -9.85 17.77
N ASN A 61 14.08 -8.92 17.37
CA ASN A 61 13.08 -8.29 18.23
C ASN A 61 11.73 -9.06 18.30
N GLY A 62 11.65 -10.28 17.76
CA GLY A 62 10.47 -11.15 17.83
C GLY A 62 9.30 -10.71 16.95
N MET A 63 9.58 -9.96 15.87
CA MET A 63 8.58 -9.41 14.94
C MET A 63 8.83 -9.90 13.51
N VAL A 64 7.86 -9.64 12.63
CA VAL A 64 7.95 -9.86 11.19
C VAL A 64 7.74 -8.55 10.43
N ILE A 65 8.23 -8.47 9.19
CA ILE A 65 7.83 -7.40 8.28
C ILE A 65 6.51 -7.83 7.65
N SER A 66 5.41 -7.21 8.08
CA SER A 66 4.04 -7.59 7.66
C SER A 66 3.65 -7.00 6.31
N ALA A 67 4.20 -5.84 5.96
CA ALA A 67 4.04 -5.19 4.67
C ALA A 67 5.18 -4.20 4.42
N VAL A 68 5.41 -3.91 3.15
CA VAL A 68 6.28 -2.84 2.67
C VAL A 68 5.41 -1.78 1.98
N CYS A 69 5.56 -0.52 2.34
CA CYS A 69 4.89 0.56 1.62
C CYS A 69 5.72 0.96 0.40
N GLY A 70 5.18 0.69 -0.78
CA GLY A 70 5.77 0.96 -2.09
C GLY A 70 5.25 2.23 -2.76
N GLU A 71 4.71 3.18 -2.01
CA GLU A 71 4.07 4.40 -2.52
C GLU A 71 5.01 5.28 -3.35
N GLN A 72 4.72 5.44 -4.65
CA GLN A 72 5.54 6.18 -5.60
C GLN A 72 5.01 7.60 -5.90
N SER A 73 3.88 8.01 -5.35
CA SER A 73 3.24 9.33 -5.42
C SER A 73 2.53 9.70 -6.73
N LEU A 74 2.88 9.13 -7.86
CA LEU A 74 2.28 9.51 -9.16
C LEU A 74 1.04 8.67 -9.50
N GLY A 75 0.86 7.51 -8.86
CA GLY A 75 -0.08 6.51 -9.32
C GLY A 75 0.26 5.99 -10.72
N PHE A 76 -0.63 5.18 -11.30
CA PHE A 76 -0.43 4.60 -12.64
C PHE A 76 -1.36 5.23 -13.68
N VAL A 77 -1.54 6.55 -13.59
CA VAL A 77 -2.48 7.31 -14.44
C VAL A 77 -1.84 7.95 -15.68
N HIS A 78 -0.52 7.89 -15.80
CA HIS A 78 0.25 8.51 -16.87
C HIS A 78 0.93 7.47 -17.74
N LYS A 79 0.47 7.30 -18.97
CA LYS A 79 0.96 6.31 -19.93
C LYS A 79 2.47 6.39 -20.16
N ASP A 80 3.00 7.61 -20.25
CA ASP A 80 4.43 7.89 -20.47
C ASP A 80 5.31 7.60 -19.26
N LYS A 81 4.75 7.61 -18.03
CA LYS A 81 5.47 7.35 -16.77
C LYS A 81 5.35 5.90 -16.31
N ASN A 82 4.26 5.22 -16.68
CA ASN A 82 3.98 3.88 -16.18
C ASN A 82 5.10 2.87 -16.42
N PRO A 83 5.85 2.85 -17.55
CA PRO A 83 6.93 1.89 -17.74
C PRO A 83 7.99 1.97 -16.63
N GLU A 84 8.42 3.18 -16.25
CA GLU A 84 9.39 3.38 -15.18
C GLU A 84 8.81 3.02 -13.80
N LEU A 85 7.57 3.43 -13.53
CA LEU A 85 6.88 3.16 -12.28
C LEU A 85 6.63 1.66 -12.08
N VAL A 86 6.25 0.94 -13.12
CA VAL A 86 6.06 -0.52 -13.11
C VAL A 86 7.37 -1.24 -12.81
N GLU A 87 8.46 -0.89 -13.51
CA GLU A 87 9.76 -1.52 -13.25
C GLU A 87 10.28 -1.21 -11.84
N ARG A 88 9.99 -0.04 -11.31
CA ARG A 88 10.32 0.29 -9.93
C ARG A 88 9.47 -0.50 -8.94
N ALA A 89 8.17 -0.66 -9.19
CA ALA A 89 7.28 -1.47 -8.37
C ALA A 89 7.72 -2.94 -8.33
N LYS A 90 8.18 -3.51 -9.45
CA LYS A 90 8.77 -4.86 -9.49
C LYS A 90 9.98 -4.97 -8.57
N ARG A 91 10.90 -4.00 -8.61
CA ARG A 91 12.06 -3.99 -7.70
C ARG A 91 11.66 -3.90 -6.22
N ILE A 92 10.56 -3.19 -5.91
CA ILE A 92 10.02 -3.15 -4.54
C ILE A 92 9.42 -4.50 -4.15
N LEU A 93 8.72 -5.19 -5.06
CA LEU A 93 8.23 -6.55 -4.84
C LEU A 93 9.38 -7.53 -4.57
N ASP A 94 10.44 -7.50 -5.36
CA ASP A 94 11.63 -8.32 -5.14
C ASP A 94 12.28 -8.04 -3.78
N MET A 95 12.42 -6.77 -3.44
CA MET A 95 12.96 -6.36 -2.16
C MET A 95 12.08 -6.82 -0.99
N ALA A 96 10.77 -6.76 -1.12
CA ALA A 96 9.85 -7.29 -0.12
C ALA A 96 10.06 -8.81 0.07
N ARG A 97 10.22 -9.55 -1.01
CA ARG A 97 10.53 -11.00 -0.97
C ARG A 97 11.85 -11.30 -0.25
N ASP A 98 12.89 -10.51 -0.51
CA ASP A 98 14.18 -10.64 0.20
C ASP A 98 14.05 -10.31 1.70
N LEU A 99 13.05 -9.55 2.08
CA LEU A 99 12.69 -9.22 3.47
C LEU A 99 11.68 -10.20 4.09
N ASP A 100 11.47 -11.36 3.47
CA ASP A 100 10.48 -12.37 3.88
C ASP A 100 9.05 -11.81 4.02
N CYS A 101 8.74 -10.83 3.19
CA CYS A 101 7.44 -10.18 3.10
C CYS A 101 6.82 -10.43 1.73
N THR A 102 5.51 -10.68 1.71
CA THR A 102 4.77 -10.93 0.46
C THR A 102 3.86 -9.78 0.06
N ILE A 103 3.79 -8.70 0.84
CA ILE A 103 2.79 -7.63 0.65
C ILE A 103 3.48 -6.29 0.45
N VAL A 104 3.21 -5.67 -0.70
CA VAL A 104 3.60 -4.28 -1.01
C VAL A 104 2.33 -3.44 -1.09
N THR A 105 2.13 -2.52 -0.13
CA THR A 105 0.98 -1.61 -0.10
C THR A 105 1.27 -0.34 -0.90
N THR A 106 0.27 0.20 -1.59
CA THR A 106 0.42 1.39 -2.42
C THR A 106 -0.91 2.03 -2.78
N HIS A 107 -0.87 3.30 -3.23
CA HIS A 107 -1.95 3.90 -4.02
C HIS A 107 -1.58 3.86 -5.50
N ILE A 108 -2.58 3.78 -6.37
CA ILE A 108 -2.40 3.73 -7.83
C ILE A 108 -3.01 4.94 -8.56
N GLY A 109 -3.51 5.91 -7.80
CA GLY A 109 -4.35 7.00 -8.30
C GLY A 109 -5.82 6.65 -8.20
N VAL A 110 -6.69 7.56 -8.61
CA VAL A 110 -8.15 7.35 -8.58
C VAL A 110 -8.61 6.55 -9.78
N ILE A 111 -9.24 5.41 -9.56
CA ILE A 111 -9.78 4.54 -10.61
C ILE A 111 -11.08 5.16 -11.16
N PRO A 112 -11.16 5.44 -12.48
CA PRO A 112 -12.40 5.92 -13.08
C PRO A 112 -13.54 4.91 -12.98
N GLN A 113 -14.76 5.39 -12.76
CA GLN A 113 -15.96 4.53 -12.86
C GLN A 113 -16.27 4.11 -14.29
N ASP A 114 -15.95 4.99 -15.26
CA ASP A 114 -16.08 4.70 -16.68
C ASP A 114 -14.93 3.80 -17.16
N LYS A 115 -15.24 2.52 -17.33
CA LYS A 115 -14.30 1.50 -17.80
C LYS A 115 -13.86 1.70 -19.26
N THR A 116 -14.54 2.57 -20.02
CA THR A 116 -14.17 2.86 -21.41
C THR A 116 -13.18 4.02 -21.54
N SER A 117 -12.93 4.73 -20.46
CA SER A 117 -12.02 5.87 -20.44
C SER A 117 -10.57 5.46 -20.73
N GLU A 118 -9.83 6.33 -21.40
CA GLU A 118 -8.40 6.12 -21.65
C GLU A 118 -7.62 5.89 -20.35
N ARG A 119 -7.93 6.68 -19.31
CA ARG A 119 -7.29 6.56 -17.99
C ARG A 119 -7.50 5.18 -17.37
N TYR A 120 -8.73 4.62 -17.44
CA TYR A 120 -8.99 3.27 -16.94
C TYR A 120 -8.11 2.24 -17.65
N ASN A 121 -8.02 2.31 -18.98
CA ASN A 121 -7.20 1.40 -19.78
C ASN A 121 -5.70 1.54 -19.45
N VAL A 122 -5.21 2.76 -19.30
CA VAL A 122 -3.81 3.04 -18.90
C VAL A 122 -3.48 2.43 -17.55
N MET A 123 -4.39 2.55 -16.56
CA MET A 123 -4.23 1.96 -15.23
C MET A 123 -4.31 0.43 -15.29
N GLN A 124 -5.24 -0.14 -16.08
CA GLN A 124 -5.40 -1.58 -16.26
C GLN A 124 -4.13 -2.22 -16.86
N GLU A 125 -3.55 -1.62 -17.90
CA GLU A 125 -2.33 -2.12 -18.54
C GLU A 125 -1.15 -2.20 -17.55
N ALA A 126 -0.95 -1.15 -16.76
CA ALA A 126 0.10 -1.12 -15.74
C ALA A 126 -0.14 -2.15 -14.62
N CYS A 127 -1.38 -2.20 -14.11
CA CYS A 127 -1.74 -3.13 -13.04
C CYS A 127 -1.76 -4.59 -13.50
N TYR A 128 -2.12 -4.87 -14.76
CA TYR A 128 -2.03 -6.21 -15.34
C TYR A 128 -0.58 -6.72 -15.35
N THR A 129 0.34 -5.88 -15.81
CA THR A 129 1.78 -6.21 -15.80
C THR A 129 2.30 -6.48 -14.38
N LEU A 130 1.82 -5.70 -13.40
CA LEU A 130 2.19 -5.88 -11.99
C LEU A 130 1.53 -7.12 -11.39
N ALA A 131 0.30 -7.45 -11.80
CA ALA A 131 -0.39 -8.65 -11.34
C ALA A 131 0.34 -9.92 -11.76
N GLU A 132 0.70 -10.02 -13.06
CA GLU A 132 1.49 -11.16 -13.57
C GLU A 132 2.85 -11.28 -12.86
N TYR A 133 3.53 -10.15 -12.64
CA TYR A 133 4.81 -10.16 -11.96
C TYR A 133 4.67 -10.59 -10.49
N ALA A 134 3.72 -10.03 -9.76
CA ALA A 134 3.47 -10.36 -8.36
C ALA A 134 3.12 -11.85 -8.18
N ASP A 135 2.27 -12.40 -9.07
CA ASP A 135 1.96 -13.84 -9.10
C ASP A 135 3.24 -14.67 -9.33
N SER A 136 4.12 -14.24 -10.24
CA SER A 136 5.36 -14.99 -10.56
C SER A 136 6.34 -15.08 -9.40
N VAL A 137 6.32 -14.10 -8.49
CA VAL A 137 7.20 -14.04 -7.31
C VAL A 137 6.48 -14.41 -5.99
N ASN A 138 5.23 -14.88 -6.06
CA ASN A 138 4.38 -15.18 -4.90
C ASN A 138 4.28 -14.00 -3.93
N ALA A 139 3.93 -12.84 -4.45
CA ALA A 139 3.72 -11.60 -3.69
C ALA A 139 2.41 -10.92 -4.10
N HIS A 140 2.04 -9.87 -3.39
CA HIS A 140 0.85 -9.09 -3.64
C HIS A 140 1.19 -7.61 -3.74
N PHE A 141 0.77 -6.97 -4.83
CA PHE A 141 0.76 -5.53 -4.97
C PHE A 141 -0.60 -5.02 -4.50
N ALA A 142 -0.67 -4.61 -3.23
CA ALA A 142 -1.92 -4.36 -2.52
C ALA A 142 -2.34 -2.89 -2.57
N ILE A 143 -3.37 -2.60 -3.37
CA ILE A 143 -3.95 -1.26 -3.52
C ILE A 143 -4.64 -0.86 -2.20
N GLU A 144 -4.31 0.31 -1.68
CA GLU A 144 -4.99 0.86 -0.51
C GLU A 144 -6.36 1.43 -0.89
N THR A 145 -7.40 1.05 -0.14
CA THR A 145 -8.75 1.57 -0.33
C THR A 145 -8.85 3.05 0.02
N GLY A 146 -9.76 3.75 -0.64
CA GLY A 146 -10.11 5.12 -0.27
C GLY A 146 -10.42 6.08 -1.41
N PRO A 147 -9.64 6.14 -2.52
CA PRO A 147 -9.92 7.09 -3.59
C PRO A 147 -11.25 6.85 -4.31
N GLU A 148 -11.67 5.61 -4.41
CA GLU A 148 -12.92 5.20 -5.05
C GLU A 148 -13.76 4.30 -4.14
N PRO A 149 -15.08 4.15 -4.42
CA PRO A 149 -15.93 3.18 -3.72
C PRO A 149 -15.41 1.74 -3.90
N ALA A 150 -15.62 0.90 -2.90
CA ALA A 150 -15.21 -0.50 -2.92
C ALA A 150 -15.74 -1.27 -4.15
N ALA A 151 -16.93 -0.93 -4.64
CA ALA A 151 -17.50 -1.54 -5.84
C ALA A 151 -16.71 -1.20 -7.12
N THR A 152 -16.20 0.02 -7.23
CA THR A 152 -15.35 0.45 -8.36
C THR A 152 -14.02 -0.30 -8.33
N LEU A 153 -13.35 -0.32 -7.18
CA LEU A 153 -12.11 -1.08 -6.99
C LEU A 153 -12.32 -2.57 -7.27
N ARG A 154 -13.41 -3.15 -6.79
CA ARG A 154 -13.76 -4.56 -7.06
C ARG A 154 -13.88 -4.84 -8.56
N GLY A 155 -14.60 -3.98 -9.30
CA GLY A 155 -14.75 -4.13 -10.74
C GLY A 155 -13.44 -4.03 -11.50
N PHE A 156 -12.53 -3.16 -11.05
CA PHE A 156 -11.18 -3.01 -11.60
C PHE A 156 -10.33 -4.27 -11.38
N LEU A 157 -10.37 -4.85 -10.18
CA LEU A 157 -9.63 -6.07 -9.84
C LEU A 157 -10.19 -7.32 -10.54
N ASP A 158 -11.51 -7.40 -10.72
CA ASP A 158 -12.13 -8.50 -11.45
C ASP A 158 -11.72 -8.49 -12.94
N ASP A 159 -11.54 -7.31 -13.53
CA ASP A 159 -11.08 -7.17 -14.93
C ASP A 159 -9.60 -7.58 -15.09
N LEU A 160 -8.77 -7.54 -14.05
CA LEU A 160 -7.38 -8.03 -14.10
C LEU A 160 -7.29 -9.57 -14.15
N GLY A 161 -8.30 -10.29 -13.64
CA GLY A 161 -8.34 -11.75 -13.66
C GLY A 161 -7.28 -12.45 -12.79
N SER A 162 -6.57 -11.73 -11.93
CA SER A 162 -5.51 -12.20 -11.05
C SER A 162 -5.70 -11.69 -9.62
N THR A 163 -5.00 -12.29 -8.65
CA THR A 163 -4.88 -11.81 -7.26
C THR A 163 -3.50 -11.25 -6.94
N GLY A 164 -2.58 -11.21 -7.89
CA GLY A 164 -1.26 -10.58 -7.73
C GLY A 164 -1.37 -9.09 -7.44
N VAL A 165 -2.35 -8.39 -8.05
CA VAL A 165 -2.84 -7.10 -7.56
C VAL A 165 -4.01 -7.37 -6.61
N SER A 166 -3.88 -6.90 -5.38
CA SER A 166 -4.75 -7.23 -4.24
C SER A 166 -5.17 -5.95 -3.49
N VAL A 167 -5.69 -6.08 -2.28
CA VAL A 167 -6.19 -4.95 -1.49
C VAL A 167 -5.52 -4.87 -0.12
N ASN A 168 -5.05 -3.68 0.21
CA ASN A 168 -4.84 -3.23 1.58
C ASN A 168 -6.09 -2.46 2.03
N LEU A 169 -6.88 -3.04 2.90
CA LEU A 169 -8.12 -2.42 3.36
C LEU A 169 -7.83 -1.37 4.43
N ASP A 170 -8.05 -0.10 4.11
CA ASP A 170 -8.08 1.01 5.07
C ASP A 170 -9.54 1.48 5.25
N PRO A 171 -10.19 1.13 6.37
CA PRO A 171 -11.60 1.46 6.59
C PRO A 171 -11.83 2.97 6.76
N ALA A 172 -10.86 3.68 7.33
CA ALA A 172 -10.98 5.12 7.54
C ALA A 172 -10.95 5.91 6.22
N ASN A 173 -10.11 5.49 5.26
CA ASN A 173 -10.06 6.13 3.95
C ASN A 173 -11.39 6.01 3.22
N LEU A 174 -12.05 4.85 3.28
CA LEU A 174 -13.40 4.67 2.71
C LEU A 174 -14.41 5.65 3.31
N VAL A 175 -14.44 5.78 4.64
CA VAL A 175 -15.34 6.71 5.33
C VAL A 175 -15.00 8.17 5.02
N MET A 176 -13.71 8.53 5.13
CA MET A 176 -13.30 9.95 5.06
C MET A 176 -13.31 10.51 3.65
N VAL A 177 -13.06 9.70 2.63
CA VAL A 177 -12.90 10.16 1.25
C VAL A 177 -14.17 9.96 0.44
N THR A 178 -14.69 8.75 0.37
CA THR A 178 -15.85 8.43 -0.46
C THR A 178 -17.17 8.40 0.32
N GLY A 179 -17.12 8.26 1.64
CA GLY A 179 -18.29 8.02 2.47
C GLY A 179 -18.87 6.62 2.29
N ASP A 180 -18.05 5.68 1.82
CA ASP A 180 -18.45 4.28 1.65
C ASP A 180 -18.55 3.55 2.99
N ASP A 181 -19.33 2.46 3.05
CA ASP A 181 -19.48 1.63 4.23
C ASP A 181 -18.33 0.62 4.33
N PRO A 182 -17.42 0.74 5.31
CA PRO A 182 -16.25 -0.13 5.40
C PRO A 182 -16.64 -1.59 5.73
N VAL A 183 -17.78 -1.83 6.36
CA VAL A 183 -18.28 -3.20 6.63
C VAL A 183 -18.72 -3.86 5.32
N GLN A 184 -19.48 -3.15 4.49
CA GLN A 184 -19.87 -3.65 3.17
C GLN A 184 -18.65 -3.81 2.24
N ALA A 185 -17.68 -2.92 2.36
CA ALA A 185 -16.42 -3.01 1.60
C ALA A 185 -15.67 -4.31 1.88
N VAL A 186 -15.66 -4.80 3.14
CA VAL A 186 -15.07 -6.12 3.47
C VAL A 186 -15.76 -7.24 2.67
N TYR A 187 -17.09 -7.27 2.63
CA TYR A 187 -17.81 -8.28 1.86
C TYR A 187 -17.58 -8.16 0.35
N THR A 188 -17.52 -6.92 -0.15
CA THR A 188 -17.28 -6.62 -1.56
C THR A 188 -15.90 -7.07 -2.00
N LEU A 189 -14.86 -6.78 -1.21
CA LEU A 189 -13.45 -6.95 -1.55
C LEU A 189 -12.82 -8.23 -0.97
N LYS A 190 -13.54 -9.05 -0.20
CA LYS A 190 -13.01 -10.19 0.57
C LYS A 190 -12.09 -11.14 -0.19
N LYS A 191 -12.29 -11.29 -1.51
CA LYS A 191 -11.46 -12.13 -2.38
C LYS A 191 -10.05 -11.58 -2.53
N TYR A 192 -9.89 -10.27 -2.40
CA TYR A 192 -8.67 -9.54 -2.71
C TYR A 192 -7.95 -8.98 -1.48
N ILE A 193 -8.60 -8.94 -0.30
CA ILE A 193 -8.00 -8.38 0.91
C ILE A 193 -6.87 -9.29 1.39
N VAL A 194 -5.64 -8.76 1.41
CA VAL A 194 -4.43 -9.44 1.91
C VAL A 194 -3.80 -8.73 3.10
N HIS A 195 -4.14 -7.46 3.31
CA HIS A 195 -3.66 -6.64 4.41
C HIS A 195 -4.74 -5.64 4.85
N THR A 196 -4.63 -5.11 6.07
CA THR A 196 -5.54 -4.07 6.56
C THR A 196 -4.81 -3.09 7.48
N HIS A 197 -5.19 -1.82 7.39
CA HIS A 197 -4.84 -0.81 8.38
C HIS A 197 -5.94 -0.73 9.45
N ALA A 198 -5.56 -0.79 10.72
CA ALA A 198 -6.46 -0.50 11.85
C ALA A 198 -6.48 1.01 12.08
N LYS A 199 -7.37 1.69 11.36
CA LYS A 199 -7.49 3.15 11.33
C LYS A 199 -8.97 3.53 11.39
N ASP A 200 -9.29 4.62 12.05
CA ASP A 200 -10.63 5.18 12.13
C ASP A 200 -10.65 6.62 11.59
N GLY A 201 -11.83 7.07 11.15
CA GLY A 201 -11.98 8.39 10.58
C GLY A 201 -13.42 8.83 10.45
N LYS A 202 -13.62 10.14 10.20
CA LYS A 202 -14.92 10.77 10.03
C LYS A 202 -14.89 11.67 8.80
N LEU A 203 -15.89 11.54 7.93
CA LEU A 203 -16.12 12.48 6.83
C LEU A 203 -16.67 13.79 7.39
N LEU A 204 -15.86 14.85 7.40
CA LEU A 204 -16.27 16.18 7.83
C LEU A 204 -16.89 16.99 6.69
N LYS A 205 -16.34 16.85 5.48
CA LYS A 205 -16.80 17.56 4.27
C LYS A 205 -16.43 16.75 3.04
N LYS A 206 -17.36 16.61 2.09
CA LYS A 206 -17.06 16.05 0.77
C LYS A 206 -16.13 17.01 0.02
N GLY A 207 -15.06 16.48 -0.54
CA GLY A 207 -14.10 17.17 -1.38
C GLY A 207 -14.04 16.55 -2.77
N ASP A 208 -13.26 17.19 -3.65
CA ASP A 208 -12.87 16.62 -4.93
C ASP A 208 -11.76 15.58 -4.69
N VAL A 209 -12.08 14.31 -4.91
CA VAL A 209 -11.17 13.19 -4.66
C VAL A 209 -9.94 13.26 -5.57
N GLU A 210 -10.12 13.66 -6.83
CA GLU A 210 -9.02 13.81 -7.79
C GLU A 210 -8.04 14.89 -7.32
N HIS A 211 -8.57 16.04 -6.88
CA HIS A 211 -7.75 17.11 -6.34
C HIS A 211 -7.05 16.69 -5.05
N LEU A 212 -7.76 16.00 -4.15
CA LEU A 212 -7.20 15.51 -2.89
C LEU A 212 -6.00 14.61 -3.10
N TYR A 213 -6.11 13.61 -4.00
CA TYR A 213 -5.02 12.67 -4.26
C TYR A 213 -3.91 13.26 -5.13
N ALA A 214 -4.22 14.18 -6.05
CA ALA A 214 -3.21 14.92 -6.79
C ALA A 214 -2.39 15.83 -5.86
N THR A 215 -3.04 16.51 -4.92
CA THR A 215 -2.38 17.39 -3.94
C THR A 215 -1.57 16.56 -2.92
N ALA A 216 -2.12 15.47 -2.42
CA ALA A 216 -1.41 14.57 -1.51
C ALA A 216 -0.18 13.92 -2.17
N ALA A 217 -0.22 13.70 -3.48
CA ALA A 217 0.93 13.23 -4.25
C ALA A 217 1.99 14.33 -4.47
N ALA A 218 1.56 15.58 -4.61
CA ALA A 218 2.45 16.73 -4.84
C ALA A 218 3.04 17.28 -3.53
N GLU A 219 2.21 17.38 -2.50
CA GLU A 219 2.61 17.76 -1.15
C GLU A 219 3.02 16.47 -0.44
N GLN A 220 4.31 16.16 -0.42
CA GLN A 220 4.84 15.10 0.42
C GLN A 220 4.08 15.07 1.74
N TYR A 221 3.44 13.97 2.08
CA TYR A 221 2.72 13.67 3.33
C TYR A 221 3.28 14.40 4.56
N HIS A 222 3.07 15.69 4.64
CA HIS A 222 3.31 16.50 5.82
C HIS A 222 1.98 16.65 6.55
N GLY A 223 1.60 15.61 7.33
CA GLY A 223 0.82 15.75 8.55
C GLY A 223 -0.44 16.63 8.58
N GLN A 224 -0.95 17.14 7.45
CA GLN A 224 -2.10 18.05 7.42
C GLN A 224 -3.46 17.34 7.53
N PHE A 225 -3.49 16.01 7.50
CA PHE A 225 -4.72 15.25 7.75
C PHE A 225 -5.03 15.03 9.25
N LEU A 226 -4.23 15.60 10.16
CA LEU A 226 -4.38 15.47 11.60
C LEU A 226 -4.74 16.79 12.32
N GLN A 227 -5.37 17.75 11.62
CA GLN A 227 -5.93 18.93 12.26
C GLN A 227 -7.45 18.98 12.12
#